data_94c72504ff62dc4c782c2e7ceae0fa97
#
_entry.id   94c72504ff62dc4c782c2e7ceae0fa97
#
_cell.length_a   1.000
_cell.length_b   1.000
_cell.length_c   1.000
_cell.angle_alpha   90.00
_cell.angle_beta   90.00
_cell.angle_gamma   90.00
#
_symmetry.space_group_name_H-M   'P 1'
#
loop_
_entity.id
_entity.type
_entity.pdbx_description
1 polymer ?
#
loop_
_entity_poly.entity_id
_entity_poly.type
_entity_poly.pdbx_seq_one_letter_code
_entity_poly.pdbx_strand_id
1 'polypeptide(L)'
;YTTNHGEQTLTDSLTDALDAQNIDAQPLDLLTSTIPEDCDLLIINAPTTDFSAGDGLVDEISQLQNYLAAGGKLLLTSSVYAQTPQLDAVLAQFGLARAEGMVVEGDSGKALYNSAWSLLPDYGTPTESTALNGVNTNTHVMLSVAQGITITETEDVTAEPLLNSSSSAYAKVDINDLTTMEREEGDADGPFALAVWARNEDTGAEVLWIGCPNMDNEQLYQSMPGNLTFLQGCAASLVGQDVLVDTKALEAEPITVAGSTAAALGLTFVFVLPAAVLIAGAVVVLLRRRK
;
A
#
# COMPACT_ATOMS: atom_id res chain seq x y z
N TYR A 1 13.79 4.55 -9.52
CA TYR A 1 13.34 3.24 -9.02
C TYR A 1 14.14 2.10 -9.64
N THR A 2 14.42 1.04 -8.83
CA THR A 2 15.22 -0.10 -9.31
C THR A 2 14.46 -0.97 -10.29
N THR A 3 15.24 -1.68 -11.14
CA THR A 3 14.76 -2.63 -12.15
C THR A 3 15.68 -3.85 -12.19
N ASN A 4 15.23 -4.95 -12.84
CA ASN A 4 15.97 -6.21 -13.09
C ASN A 4 16.05 -7.21 -11.93
N HIS A 5 15.36 -6.95 -10.80
CA HIS A 5 15.18 -7.93 -9.70
C HIS A 5 13.74 -8.45 -9.63
N GLY A 6 13.00 -8.35 -10.74
CA GLY A 6 11.59 -8.71 -10.82
C GLY A 6 10.68 -7.76 -10.07
N GLU A 7 11.12 -6.52 -9.88
CA GLU A 7 10.32 -5.44 -9.31
C GLU A 7 9.09 -5.16 -10.16
N GLN A 8 8.05 -4.70 -9.51
CA GLN A 8 6.91 -4.11 -10.20
C GLN A 8 7.31 -2.72 -10.70
N THR A 9 7.06 -2.45 -11.98
CA THR A 9 7.20 -1.10 -12.53
C THR A 9 6.23 -0.16 -11.82
N LEU A 10 6.66 1.06 -11.52
CA LEU A 10 5.76 2.06 -10.95
C LEU A 10 4.59 2.31 -11.91
N THR A 11 3.39 2.42 -11.35
CA THR A 11 2.18 2.70 -12.14
C THR A 11 2.22 4.11 -12.73
N ASP A 12 1.50 4.33 -13.83
CA ASP A 12 1.36 5.66 -14.42
C ASP A 12 0.74 6.64 -13.42
N SER A 13 -0.26 6.20 -12.63
CA SER A 13 -0.86 7.02 -11.59
C SER A 13 0.13 7.45 -10.51
N LEU A 14 1.04 6.57 -10.09
CA LEU A 14 2.05 6.93 -9.10
C LEU A 14 3.10 7.87 -9.69
N THR A 15 3.58 7.61 -10.89
CA THR A 15 4.56 8.50 -11.55
C THR A 15 3.97 9.89 -11.80
N ASP A 16 2.73 9.99 -12.28
CA ASP A 16 2.02 11.27 -12.45
C ASP A 16 1.84 12.01 -11.10
N ALA A 17 1.54 11.25 -10.02
CA ALA A 17 1.40 11.81 -8.69
C ALA A 17 2.73 12.32 -8.11
N LEU A 18 3.84 11.64 -8.39
CA LEU A 18 5.20 12.07 -8.02
C LEU A 18 5.61 13.32 -8.83
N ASP A 19 5.38 13.32 -10.15
CA ASP A 19 5.64 14.47 -11.01
C ASP A 19 4.87 15.71 -10.56
N ALA A 20 3.63 15.56 -10.11
CA ALA A 20 2.84 16.66 -9.54
C ALA A 20 3.46 17.27 -8.27
N GLN A 21 4.36 16.54 -7.60
CA GLN A 21 5.17 16.99 -6.45
C GLN A 21 6.59 17.41 -6.87
N ASN A 22 6.87 17.54 -8.17
CA ASN A 22 8.20 17.80 -8.74
C ASN A 22 9.23 16.71 -8.38
N ILE A 23 8.79 15.46 -8.29
CA ILE A 23 9.63 14.27 -8.09
C ILE A 23 9.68 13.52 -9.42
N ASP A 24 10.81 13.59 -10.12
CA ASP A 24 11.04 12.89 -11.39
C ASP A 24 11.50 11.45 -11.14
N ALA A 25 10.65 10.47 -11.38
CA ALA A 25 10.94 9.07 -11.15
C ALA A 25 11.55 8.40 -12.39
N GLN A 26 12.83 8.04 -12.32
CA GLN A 26 13.58 7.41 -13.41
C GLN A 26 13.93 5.95 -13.09
N PRO A 27 13.87 5.02 -14.08
CA PRO A 27 14.30 3.64 -13.88
C PRO A 27 15.82 3.56 -13.72
N LEU A 28 16.28 2.71 -12.81
CA LEU A 28 17.69 2.50 -12.51
C LEU A 28 18.01 1.01 -12.45
N ASP A 29 18.93 0.55 -13.29
CA ASP A 29 19.46 -0.80 -13.29
C ASP A 29 20.83 -0.81 -12.59
N LEU A 30 20.88 -1.30 -11.36
CA LEU A 30 22.10 -1.34 -10.55
C LEU A 30 23.15 -2.35 -11.06
N LEU A 31 22.77 -3.28 -11.94
CA LEU A 31 23.71 -4.20 -12.59
C LEU A 31 24.58 -3.48 -13.66
N THR A 32 24.06 -2.39 -14.22
CA THR A 32 24.71 -1.67 -15.33
C THR A 32 25.06 -0.23 -15.02
N SER A 33 24.49 0.31 -13.93
CA SER A 33 24.63 1.70 -13.53
C SER A 33 24.87 1.82 -12.02
N THR A 34 25.41 2.94 -11.59
CA THR A 34 25.50 3.28 -10.16
C THR A 34 24.36 4.21 -9.75
N ILE A 35 24.02 4.21 -8.47
CA ILE A 35 23.06 5.19 -7.92
C ILE A 35 23.62 6.59 -8.18
N PRO A 36 22.88 7.48 -8.86
CA PRO A 36 23.32 8.85 -9.13
C PRO A 36 23.59 9.64 -7.84
N GLU A 37 24.56 10.56 -7.87
CA GLU A 37 24.87 11.41 -6.70
C GLU A 37 23.74 12.38 -6.34
N ASP A 38 22.87 12.69 -7.31
CA ASP A 38 21.68 13.55 -7.17
C ASP A 38 20.39 12.74 -6.95
N CYS A 39 20.50 11.47 -6.56
CA CYS A 39 19.34 10.65 -6.21
C CYS A 39 18.85 11.02 -4.80
N ASP A 40 17.74 11.75 -4.73
CA ASP A 40 17.12 12.13 -3.46
C ASP A 40 16.33 10.99 -2.80
N LEU A 41 15.76 10.07 -3.60
CA LEU A 41 14.97 8.94 -3.14
C LEU A 41 15.20 7.73 -4.04
N LEU A 42 15.57 6.61 -3.46
CA LEU A 42 15.58 5.31 -4.15
C LEU A 42 14.29 4.56 -3.83
N ILE A 43 13.59 4.07 -4.86
CA ILE A 43 12.38 3.26 -4.70
C ILE A 43 12.70 1.83 -5.15
N ILE A 44 12.41 0.84 -4.28
CA ILE A 44 12.48 -0.59 -4.59
C ILE A 44 11.05 -1.15 -4.47
N ASN A 45 10.43 -1.49 -5.59
CA ASN A 45 9.01 -1.86 -5.62
C ASN A 45 8.81 -3.37 -5.74
N ALA A 46 8.69 -4.05 -4.62
CA ALA A 46 8.40 -5.48 -4.48
C ALA A 46 9.33 -6.39 -5.31
N PRO A 47 10.64 -6.38 -5.06
CA PRO A 47 11.60 -7.23 -5.74
C PRO A 47 11.27 -8.70 -5.47
N THR A 48 11.39 -9.56 -6.48
CA THR A 48 11.18 -11.01 -6.37
C THR A 48 12.49 -11.79 -6.36
N THR A 49 13.59 -11.15 -6.75
CA THR A 49 14.96 -11.69 -6.75
C THR A 49 15.84 -10.80 -5.87
N ASP A 50 16.81 -11.40 -5.20
CA ASP A 50 17.74 -10.67 -4.32
C ASP A 50 18.79 -9.89 -5.12
N PHE A 51 19.36 -8.88 -4.48
CA PHE A 51 20.43 -8.04 -4.99
C PHE A 51 21.78 -8.73 -4.83
N SER A 52 22.70 -8.51 -5.75
CA SER A 52 24.01 -9.14 -5.71
C SER A 52 24.95 -8.51 -4.68
N ALA A 53 25.69 -9.34 -3.98
CA ALA A 53 26.70 -8.96 -3.01
C ALA A 53 28.09 -9.51 -3.43
N GLY A 54 28.85 -8.76 -4.15
CA GLY A 54 30.30 -8.77 -4.22
C GLY A 54 31.07 -9.90 -4.91
N ASP A 55 30.55 -11.07 -5.18
CA ASP A 55 31.34 -12.23 -5.64
C ASP A 55 31.68 -12.24 -7.15
N GLY A 56 32.34 -11.17 -7.62
CA GLY A 56 32.83 -11.06 -9.01
C GLY A 56 31.78 -10.56 -10.01
N LEU A 57 30.62 -10.21 -9.53
CA LEU A 57 29.56 -9.47 -10.20
C LEU A 57 29.57 -8.01 -9.74
N VAL A 58 28.67 -7.20 -10.26
CA VAL A 58 28.41 -5.86 -9.73
C VAL A 58 27.90 -6.01 -8.30
N ASP A 59 28.51 -5.29 -7.36
CA ASP A 59 28.11 -5.32 -5.96
C ASP A 59 27.04 -4.26 -5.70
N GLU A 60 25.76 -4.64 -5.91
CA GLU A 60 24.60 -3.78 -5.77
C GLU A 60 24.33 -3.45 -4.30
N ILE A 61 24.57 -4.41 -3.43
CA ILE A 61 24.40 -4.22 -1.97
C ILE A 61 25.38 -3.18 -1.45
N SER A 62 26.64 -3.21 -1.88
CA SER A 62 27.61 -2.16 -1.51
C SER A 62 27.21 -0.79 -2.06
N GLN A 63 26.61 -0.71 -3.25
CA GLN A 63 26.09 0.54 -3.78
C GLN A 63 24.95 1.09 -2.89
N LEU A 64 23.99 0.22 -2.52
CA LEU A 64 22.88 0.59 -1.64
C LEU A 64 23.38 1.02 -0.25
N GLN A 65 24.31 0.27 0.35
CA GLN A 65 24.91 0.62 1.64
C GLN A 65 25.65 1.96 1.59
N ASN A 66 26.43 2.23 0.54
CA ASN A 66 27.12 3.49 0.36
C ASN A 66 26.15 4.67 0.19
N TYR A 67 25.07 4.48 -0.57
CA TYR A 67 24.00 5.46 -0.73
C TYR A 67 23.35 5.81 0.62
N LEU A 68 23.00 4.80 1.41
CA LEU A 68 22.42 5.00 2.74
C LEU A 68 23.44 5.61 3.72
N ALA A 69 24.71 5.18 3.68
CA ALA A 69 25.76 5.77 4.51
C ALA A 69 26.00 7.26 4.21
N ALA A 70 25.68 7.70 3.00
CA ALA A 70 25.73 9.12 2.60
C ALA A 70 24.44 9.91 2.97
N GLY A 71 23.50 9.31 3.70
CA GLY A 71 22.24 9.96 4.08
C GLY A 71 21.10 9.74 3.07
N GLY A 72 21.24 8.76 2.18
CA GLY A 72 20.22 8.43 1.17
C GLY A 72 18.89 8.00 1.77
N LYS A 73 17.85 8.10 0.99
CA LYS A 73 16.45 7.77 1.36
C LYS A 73 15.98 6.58 0.57
N LEU A 74 15.37 5.60 1.24
CA LEU A 74 14.83 4.38 0.62
C LEU A 74 13.34 4.25 0.90
N LEU A 75 12.54 4.07 -0.16
CA LEU A 75 11.16 3.59 -0.07
C LEU A 75 11.12 2.17 -0.63
N LEU A 76 10.76 1.20 0.20
CA LEU A 76 10.72 -0.21 -0.13
C LEU A 76 9.31 -0.76 0.07
N THR A 77 8.80 -1.46 -0.94
CA THR A 77 7.71 -2.42 -0.76
C THR A 77 8.26 -3.84 -0.88
N SER A 78 7.64 -4.82 -0.22
CA SER A 78 8.15 -6.19 -0.24
C SER A 78 7.04 -7.22 -0.29
N SER A 79 7.38 -8.43 -0.75
CA SER A 79 6.47 -9.57 -0.81
C SER A 79 6.86 -10.63 0.23
N VAL A 80 5.87 -11.19 0.91
CA VAL A 80 6.06 -12.33 1.82
C VAL A 80 6.58 -13.57 1.08
N TYR A 81 6.36 -13.67 -0.23
CA TYR A 81 6.84 -14.78 -1.06
C TYR A 81 8.26 -14.59 -1.60
N ALA A 82 8.82 -13.38 -1.52
CA ALA A 82 10.16 -13.10 -2.02
C ALA A 82 11.23 -13.39 -0.95
N GLN A 83 12.33 -13.98 -1.36
CA GLN A 83 13.50 -14.24 -0.52
C GLN A 83 14.63 -13.30 -0.94
N THR A 84 14.89 -12.28 -0.14
CA THR A 84 15.89 -11.24 -0.42
C THR A 84 16.86 -11.06 0.74
N PRO A 85 17.61 -12.11 1.15
CA PRO A 85 18.45 -12.09 2.36
C PRO A 85 19.53 -11.01 2.35
N GLN A 86 20.06 -10.61 1.19
CA GLN A 86 21.06 -9.55 1.10
C GLN A 86 20.42 -8.18 1.36
N LEU A 87 19.28 -7.91 0.75
CA LEU A 87 18.50 -6.70 1.02
C LEU A 87 18.02 -6.66 2.48
N ASP A 88 17.55 -7.79 3.01
CA ASP A 88 17.12 -7.91 4.41
C ASP A 88 18.29 -7.60 5.38
N ALA A 89 19.53 -7.97 5.04
CA ALA A 89 20.72 -7.62 5.84
C ALA A 89 20.99 -6.10 5.84
N VAL A 90 20.64 -5.37 4.79
CA VAL A 90 20.71 -3.90 4.78
C VAL A 90 19.65 -3.32 5.72
N LEU A 91 18.41 -3.83 5.68
CA LEU A 91 17.32 -3.38 6.54
C LEU A 91 17.59 -3.67 8.03
N ALA A 92 18.30 -4.76 8.32
CA ALA A 92 18.70 -5.10 9.68
C ALA A 92 19.62 -4.05 10.32
N GLN A 93 20.36 -3.25 9.52
CA GLN A 93 21.15 -2.11 10.03
C GLN A 93 20.29 -0.98 10.57
N PHE A 94 19.00 -0.95 10.17
CA PHE A 94 17.98 -0.04 10.68
C PHE A 94 17.10 -0.69 11.77
N GLY A 95 17.51 -1.83 12.32
CA GLY A 95 16.73 -2.56 13.32
C GLY A 95 15.46 -3.21 12.77
N LEU A 96 15.33 -3.33 11.45
CA LEU A 96 14.14 -3.85 10.79
C LEU A 96 14.35 -5.27 10.29
N ALA A 97 13.36 -6.14 10.52
CA ALA A 97 13.36 -7.49 9.98
C ALA A 97 11.93 -7.93 9.58
N ARG A 98 11.85 -8.90 8.68
CA ARG A 98 10.56 -9.53 8.32
C ARG A 98 10.01 -10.29 9.52
N ALA A 99 8.75 -10.07 9.86
CA ALA A 99 8.03 -11.01 10.71
C ALA A 99 7.72 -12.28 9.92
N GLU A 100 7.60 -13.39 10.61
CA GLU A 100 7.28 -14.67 9.98
C GLU A 100 5.82 -14.69 9.53
N GLY A 101 5.56 -15.18 8.32
CA GLY A 101 4.23 -15.44 7.80
C GLY A 101 3.52 -14.24 7.15
N MET A 102 2.31 -14.53 6.65
CA MET A 102 1.40 -13.56 6.05
C MET A 102 0.37 -13.10 7.09
N VAL A 103 0.21 -11.80 7.22
CA VAL A 103 -0.76 -11.22 8.16
C VAL A 103 -2.18 -11.37 7.64
N VAL A 104 -3.04 -11.87 8.49
CA VAL A 104 -4.47 -12.10 8.27
C VAL A 104 -5.27 -11.35 9.34
N GLU A 105 -6.33 -10.69 8.93
CA GLU A 105 -7.16 -9.89 9.83
C GLU A 105 -8.26 -10.76 10.48
N GLY A 106 -8.31 -10.75 11.79
CA GLY A 106 -9.33 -11.44 12.58
C GLY A 106 -10.58 -10.60 12.82
N ASP A 107 -10.50 -9.27 12.63
CA ASP A 107 -11.64 -8.36 12.73
C ASP A 107 -12.22 -8.10 11.34
N SER A 108 -13.46 -8.54 11.11
CA SER A 108 -14.17 -8.31 9.84
C SER A 108 -14.40 -6.84 9.49
N GLY A 109 -14.33 -5.93 10.47
CA GLY A 109 -14.39 -4.49 10.25
C GLY A 109 -13.08 -3.89 9.73
N LYS A 110 -11.99 -4.65 9.80
CA LYS A 110 -10.64 -4.29 9.35
C LYS A 110 -10.19 -5.08 8.13
N ALA A 111 -11.09 -5.83 7.49
CA ALA A 111 -10.85 -6.58 6.27
C ALA A 111 -11.81 -6.15 5.17
N LEU A 112 -11.30 -6.01 3.93
CA LEU A 112 -12.10 -5.65 2.77
C LEU A 112 -12.55 -6.87 1.98
N TYR A 113 -13.66 -6.73 1.26
CA TYR A 113 -14.20 -7.73 0.32
C TYR A 113 -14.46 -9.11 0.95
N ASN A 114 -14.69 -9.16 2.26
CA ASN A 114 -14.78 -10.41 3.02
C ASN A 114 -13.55 -11.31 2.85
N SER A 115 -12.39 -10.69 2.65
CA SER A 115 -11.10 -11.34 2.41
C SER A 115 -10.14 -10.98 3.55
N ALA A 116 -9.87 -11.94 4.42
CA ALA A 116 -9.09 -11.72 5.63
C ALA A 116 -7.63 -11.28 5.37
N TRP A 117 -7.10 -11.50 4.14
CA TRP A 117 -5.77 -11.02 3.72
C TRP A 117 -5.78 -9.65 3.03
N SER A 118 -6.95 -8.98 2.95
CA SER A 118 -7.10 -7.62 2.43
C SER A 118 -7.33 -6.67 3.61
N LEU A 119 -6.24 -6.27 4.25
CA LEU A 119 -6.24 -5.53 5.50
C LEU A 119 -6.55 -4.05 5.29
N LEU A 120 -7.30 -3.47 6.23
CA LEU A 120 -7.45 -2.03 6.43
C LEU A 120 -6.68 -1.64 7.70
N PRO A 121 -5.39 -1.33 7.59
CA PRO A 121 -4.58 -0.98 8.76
C PRO A 121 -5.01 0.34 9.39
N ASP A 122 -4.67 0.50 10.65
CA ASP A 122 -4.72 1.77 11.34
C ASP A 122 -3.43 2.55 11.10
N TYR A 123 -3.56 3.87 10.95
CA TYR A 123 -2.40 4.74 10.94
C TYR A 123 -1.74 4.78 12.31
N GLY A 124 -0.41 4.72 12.32
CA GLY A 124 0.40 4.97 13.50
C GLY A 124 0.34 6.45 13.92
N THR A 125 0.88 6.72 15.10
CA THR A 125 1.05 8.08 15.61
C THR A 125 2.53 8.35 15.85
N PRO A 126 3.34 8.42 14.77
CA PRO A 126 4.78 8.67 14.91
C PRO A 126 5.03 10.03 15.56
N THR A 127 6.10 10.14 16.31
CA THR A 127 6.49 11.37 17.03
C THR A 127 7.71 12.02 16.41
N GLU A 128 8.60 11.23 15.82
CA GLU A 128 9.85 11.68 15.20
C GLU A 128 9.75 11.67 13.66
N SER A 129 8.98 10.72 13.11
CA SER A 129 8.81 10.62 11.66
C SER A 129 7.89 11.70 11.11
N THR A 130 8.34 12.35 10.05
CA THR A 130 7.51 13.26 9.24
C THR A 130 6.82 12.57 8.07
N ALA A 131 7.03 11.28 7.87
CA ALA A 131 6.56 10.53 6.70
C ALA A 131 5.03 10.59 6.47
N LEU A 132 4.24 10.80 7.52
CA LEU A 132 2.80 10.97 7.41
C LEU A 132 2.33 12.44 7.26
N ASN A 133 3.22 13.43 7.30
CA ASN A 133 2.83 14.85 7.23
C ASN A 133 2.09 15.20 5.93
N GLY A 134 2.44 14.53 4.82
CA GLY A 134 1.80 14.68 3.52
C GLY A 134 0.65 13.73 3.26
N VAL A 135 0.28 12.90 4.22
CA VAL A 135 -0.72 11.84 4.05
C VAL A 135 -2.05 12.26 4.69
N ASN A 136 -3.15 12.12 3.93
CA ASN A 136 -4.48 12.27 4.52
C ASN A 136 -4.87 11.02 5.28
N THR A 137 -4.62 10.99 6.59
CA THR A 137 -4.91 9.86 7.47
C THR A 137 -6.40 9.58 7.69
N ASN A 138 -7.30 10.39 7.12
CA ASN A 138 -8.74 10.09 7.09
C ASN A 138 -9.13 9.16 5.92
N THR A 139 -8.22 8.92 4.98
CA THR A 139 -8.44 7.95 3.90
C THR A 139 -7.94 6.58 4.31
N HIS A 140 -8.64 5.54 3.90
CA HIS A 140 -8.19 4.18 4.18
C HIS A 140 -7.13 3.74 3.17
N VAL A 141 -6.12 3.04 3.68
CA VAL A 141 -5.14 2.27 2.89
C VAL A 141 -5.56 0.81 2.93
N MET A 142 -5.39 0.08 1.85
CA MET A 142 -5.57 -1.37 1.81
C MET A 142 -4.25 -2.08 1.53
N LEU A 143 -3.89 -3.03 2.36
CA LEU A 143 -2.73 -3.90 2.16
C LEU A 143 -3.21 -5.33 1.89
N SER A 144 -2.84 -5.87 0.73
CA SER A 144 -3.15 -7.26 0.39
C SER A 144 -1.91 -8.13 0.47
N VAL A 145 -2.04 -9.30 1.09
CA VAL A 145 -0.94 -10.26 1.24
C VAL A 145 0.24 -9.62 1.98
N ALA A 146 -0.08 -8.93 3.07
CA ALA A 146 0.90 -8.18 3.84
C ALA A 146 1.72 -9.09 4.77
N GLN A 147 2.97 -8.70 4.98
CA GLN A 147 3.89 -9.27 5.97
C GLN A 147 4.15 -8.24 7.07
N GLY A 148 4.24 -8.71 8.31
CA GLY A 148 4.64 -7.87 9.43
C GLY A 148 6.13 -7.50 9.35
N ILE A 149 6.46 -6.37 9.98
CA ILE A 149 7.84 -5.90 10.14
C ILE A 149 8.12 -5.84 11.65
N THR A 150 9.18 -6.51 12.08
CA THR A 150 9.66 -6.43 13.45
C THR A 150 10.63 -5.27 13.59
N ILE A 151 10.50 -4.52 14.68
CA ILE A 151 11.38 -3.42 15.04
C ILE A 151 12.20 -3.86 16.25
N THR A 152 13.52 -3.82 16.13
CA THR A 152 14.47 -4.07 17.23
C THR A 152 15.15 -2.76 17.56
N GLU A 153 15.13 -2.36 18.82
CA GLU A 153 15.86 -1.17 19.26
C GLU A 153 17.34 -1.30 18.93
N THR A 154 17.88 -0.30 18.28
CA THR A 154 19.26 -0.23 17.84
C THR A 154 19.82 1.13 18.26
N GLU A 155 21.06 1.18 18.72
CA GLU A 155 21.76 2.44 19.01
C GLU A 155 21.81 3.28 17.72
N ASP A 156 21.58 4.56 17.82
CA ASP A 156 21.62 5.52 16.71
C ASP A 156 20.53 5.32 15.60
N VAL A 157 19.52 4.50 15.86
CA VAL A 157 18.37 4.36 14.94
C VAL A 157 17.06 4.60 15.66
N THR A 158 16.26 5.50 15.10
CA THR A 158 14.87 5.71 15.48
C THR A 158 13.97 5.01 14.46
N ALA A 159 13.05 4.14 14.91
CA ALA A 159 12.11 3.46 14.05
C ALA A 159 10.68 3.54 14.62
N GLU A 160 9.72 3.89 13.76
CA GLU A 160 8.33 4.10 14.15
C GLU A 160 7.36 3.44 13.16
N PRO A 161 6.34 2.71 13.64
CA PRO A 161 5.32 2.14 12.77
C PRO A 161 4.39 3.23 12.21
N LEU A 162 4.15 3.19 10.89
CA LEU A 162 3.26 4.09 10.18
C LEU A 162 1.88 3.48 9.92
N LEU A 163 1.84 2.16 9.70
CA LEU A 163 0.61 1.39 9.53
C LEU A 163 0.67 0.14 10.41
N ASN A 164 -0.42 -0.13 11.12
CA ASN A 164 -0.53 -1.27 12.02
C ASN A 164 -1.77 -2.11 11.71
N SER A 165 -1.67 -3.42 11.86
CA SER A 165 -2.83 -4.30 11.89
C SER A 165 -3.62 -4.13 13.18
N SER A 166 -4.82 -4.68 13.24
CA SER A 166 -5.57 -4.76 14.50
C SER A 166 -4.91 -5.74 15.50
N SER A 167 -5.30 -5.64 16.76
CA SER A 167 -4.89 -6.61 17.80
C SER A 167 -5.53 -8.00 17.61
N SER A 168 -6.52 -8.12 16.71
CA SER A 168 -7.16 -9.39 16.37
C SER A 168 -6.48 -10.08 15.18
N ALA A 169 -5.52 -9.41 14.53
CA ALA A 169 -4.75 -9.99 13.44
C ALA A 169 -3.82 -11.09 13.93
N TYR A 170 -3.49 -12.00 13.04
CA TYR A 170 -2.54 -13.07 13.25
C TYR A 170 -1.74 -13.33 11.97
N ALA A 171 -0.55 -13.93 12.08
CA ALA A 171 0.28 -14.25 10.93
C ALA A 171 0.25 -15.74 10.65
N LYS A 172 -0.18 -16.12 9.43
CA LYS A 172 -0.12 -17.49 8.92
C LYS A 172 1.30 -17.82 8.52
N VAL A 173 1.95 -18.70 9.26
CA VAL A 173 3.37 -19.06 9.08
C VAL A 173 3.57 -19.91 7.84
N ASP A 174 2.71 -20.89 7.60
CA ASP A 174 2.79 -21.74 6.41
C ASP A 174 2.05 -21.13 5.22
N ILE A 175 2.70 -20.18 4.58
CA ILE A 175 2.15 -19.44 3.43
C ILE A 175 2.09 -20.27 2.13
N ASN A 176 2.76 -21.43 2.08
CA ASN A 176 2.81 -22.28 0.89
C ASN A 176 1.71 -23.33 0.89
N ASP A 177 1.16 -23.67 2.05
CA ASP A 177 0.06 -24.64 2.22
C ASP A 177 -1.11 -24.01 3.00
N LEU A 178 -1.66 -22.90 2.48
CA LEU A 178 -2.80 -22.22 3.06
C LEU A 178 -4.08 -23.01 2.82
N THR A 179 -4.35 -23.98 3.69
CA THR A 179 -5.58 -24.77 3.64
C THR A 179 -6.78 -24.03 4.24
N THR A 180 -6.52 -23.10 5.17
CA THR A 180 -7.54 -22.28 5.84
C THR A 180 -6.96 -20.90 6.17
N MET A 181 -7.85 -19.90 6.20
CA MET A 181 -7.53 -18.58 6.74
C MET A 181 -7.92 -18.44 8.21
N GLU A 182 -8.48 -19.49 8.82
CA GLU A 182 -8.73 -19.47 10.27
C GLU A 182 -7.39 -19.60 11.02
N ARG A 183 -7.37 -19.03 12.22
CA ARG A 183 -6.21 -19.10 13.09
C ARG A 183 -5.92 -20.55 13.53
N GLU A 184 -4.68 -20.95 13.44
CA GLU A 184 -4.19 -22.27 13.81
C GLU A 184 -3.13 -22.18 14.92
N GLU A 185 -2.81 -23.34 15.51
CA GLU A 185 -1.73 -23.42 16.48
C GLU A 185 -0.38 -23.14 15.80
N GLY A 186 0.37 -22.18 16.32
CA GLY A 186 1.65 -21.72 15.75
C GLY A 186 1.56 -20.40 15.02
N ASP A 187 0.35 -19.92 14.68
CA ASP A 187 0.19 -18.58 14.12
C ASP A 187 0.53 -17.51 15.19
N ALA A 188 1.33 -16.54 14.80
CA ALA A 188 1.72 -15.45 15.69
C ALA A 188 0.59 -14.43 15.88
N ASP A 189 0.49 -13.89 17.10
CA ASP A 189 -0.52 -12.87 17.42
C ASP A 189 -0.07 -11.46 17.02
N GLY A 190 -1.05 -10.64 16.54
CA GLY A 190 -0.89 -9.21 16.34
C GLY A 190 -0.93 -8.38 17.63
N PRO A 191 -0.84 -7.06 17.53
CA PRO A 191 -0.75 -6.30 16.28
C PRO A 191 0.61 -6.39 15.60
N PHE A 192 0.64 -6.21 14.28
CA PHE A 192 1.87 -6.16 13.48
C PHE A 192 2.06 -4.76 12.90
N ALA A 193 3.30 -4.26 12.91
CA ALA A 193 3.67 -3.13 12.06
C ALA A 193 3.70 -3.61 10.60
N LEU A 194 2.99 -2.91 9.72
CA LEU A 194 2.85 -3.27 8.30
C LEU A 194 3.56 -2.28 7.37
N ALA A 195 3.80 -1.07 7.86
CA ALA A 195 4.70 -0.09 7.28
C ALA A 195 5.48 0.57 8.41
N VAL A 196 6.78 0.71 8.24
CA VAL A 196 7.70 1.28 9.23
C VAL A 196 8.60 2.29 8.56
N TRP A 197 8.78 3.43 9.21
CA TRP A 197 9.83 4.37 8.93
C TRP A 197 10.96 4.19 9.95
N ALA A 198 12.20 4.23 9.47
CA ALA A 198 13.38 4.20 10.32
C ALA A 198 14.39 5.21 9.83
N ARG A 199 15.12 5.82 10.76
CA ARG A 199 16.17 6.80 10.50
C ARG A 199 17.44 6.45 11.28
N ASN A 200 18.55 6.49 10.61
CA ASN A 200 19.86 6.48 11.25
C ASN A 200 20.26 7.92 11.60
N GLU A 201 20.43 8.20 12.88
CA GLU A 201 20.66 9.56 13.38
C GLU A 201 22.06 10.10 13.04
N ASP A 202 23.05 9.22 12.86
CA ASP A 202 24.42 9.59 12.52
C ASP A 202 24.56 10.02 11.06
N THR A 203 23.92 9.27 10.15
CA THR A 203 24.01 9.51 8.70
C THR A 203 22.88 10.35 8.16
N GLY A 204 21.75 10.39 8.85
CA GLY A 204 20.49 10.97 8.36
C GLY A 204 19.80 10.13 7.30
N ALA A 205 20.26 8.90 7.05
CA ALA A 205 19.59 7.98 6.14
C ALA A 205 18.21 7.59 6.66
N GLU A 206 17.24 7.50 5.75
CA GLU A 206 15.89 7.08 6.10
C GLU A 206 15.44 5.90 5.25
N VAL A 207 14.73 4.97 5.88
CA VAL A 207 14.10 3.83 5.21
C VAL A 207 12.63 3.84 5.55
N LEU A 208 11.79 3.82 4.54
CA LEU A 208 10.37 3.53 4.67
C LEU A 208 10.08 2.19 4.03
N TRP A 209 9.75 1.21 4.84
CA TRP A 209 9.46 -0.15 4.40
C TRP A 209 7.98 -0.48 4.58
N ILE A 210 7.35 -0.96 3.52
CA ILE A 210 5.96 -1.42 3.49
C ILE A 210 5.95 -2.92 3.18
N GLY A 211 5.49 -3.72 4.11
CA GLY A 211 5.43 -5.19 3.98
C GLY A 211 4.27 -5.66 3.08
N CYS A 212 4.07 -5.04 1.92
CA CYS A 212 2.99 -5.37 1.00
C CYS A 212 3.45 -5.18 -0.45
N PRO A 213 3.34 -6.20 -1.32
CA PRO A 213 3.80 -6.11 -2.70
C PRO A 213 2.86 -5.32 -3.62
N ASN A 214 1.58 -5.18 -3.23
CA ASN A 214 0.54 -4.59 -4.08
C ASN A 214 0.15 -3.18 -3.64
N MET A 215 1.08 -2.45 -3.02
CA MET A 215 0.82 -1.09 -2.56
C MET A 215 0.63 -0.13 -3.73
N ASP A 216 1.49 -0.25 -4.76
CA ASP A 216 1.39 0.44 -6.04
C ASP A 216 0.61 -0.42 -7.03
N ASN A 217 -0.69 -0.15 -7.19
CA ASN A 217 -1.57 -0.92 -8.07
C ASN A 217 -2.65 -0.03 -8.69
N GLU A 218 -2.59 0.11 -10.02
CA GLU A 218 -3.49 0.97 -10.80
C GLU A 218 -4.98 0.64 -10.61
N GLN A 219 -5.32 -0.66 -10.52
CA GLN A 219 -6.72 -1.07 -10.33
C GLN A 219 -7.21 -0.79 -8.91
N LEU A 220 -6.31 -0.90 -7.94
CA LEU A 220 -6.61 -0.61 -6.55
C LEU A 220 -6.90 0.88 -6.34
N TYR A 221 -6.19 1.76 -7.00
CA TYR A 221 -6.34 3.21 -6.85
C TYR A 221 -7.74 3.72 -7.19
N GLN A 222 -8.46 3.03 -8.09
CA GLN A 222 -9.84 3.38 -8.44
C GLN A 222 -10.83 3.15 -7.27
N SER A 223 -10.57 2.16 -6.43
CA SER A 223 -11.43 1.80 -5.30
C SER A 223 -10.87 2.27 -3.95
N MET A 224 -9.54 2.38 -3.85
CA MET A 224 -8.79 2.73 -2.65
C MET A 224 -7.75 3.81 -2.97
N PRO A 225 -8.16 5.05 -3.23
CA PRO A 225 -7.24 6.14 -3.58
C PRO A 225 -6.25 6.48 -2.45
N GLY A 226 -6.54 6.04 -1.22
CA GLY A 226 -5.65 6.19 -0.08
C GLY A 226 -4.28 5.54 -0.27
N ASN A 227 -4.17 4.45 -1.04
CA ASN A 227 -2.89 3.83 -1.34
C ASN A 227 -1.98 4.76 -2.15
N LEU A 228 -2.52 5.40 -3.20
CA LEU A 228 -1.77 6.37 -4.00
C LEU A 228 -1.34 7.58 -3.17
N THR A 229 -2.27 8.17 -2.42
CA THR A 229 -1.98 9.34 -1.60
C THR A 229 -1.00 9.03 -0.46
N PHE A 230 -1.01 7.81 0.06
CA PHE A 230 -0.02 7.35 1.03
C PHE A 230 1.38 7.29 0.43
N LEU A 231 1.55 6.60 -0.71
CA LEU A 231 2.85 6.49 -1.39
C LEU A 231 3.38 7.86 -1.81
N GLN A 232 2.54 8.68 -2.44
CA GLN A 232 2.88 10.05 -2.85
C GLN A 232 3.31 10.90 -1.65
N GLY A 233 2.50 10.91 -0.58
CA GLY A 233 2.77 11.71 0.61
C GLY A 233 4.04 11.28 1.33
N CYS A 234 4.26 9.97 1.47
CA CYS A 234 5.49 9.43 2.06
C CYS A 234 6.73 9.75 1.21
N ALA A 235 6.66 9.58 -0.11
CA ALA A 235 7.76 9.91 -1.01
C ALA A 235 8.12 11.41 -0.93
N ALA A 236 7.13 12.29 -1.03
CA ALA A 236 7.31 13.74 -0.92
C ALA A 236 7.93 14.14 0.43
N SER A 237 7.49 13.52 1.52
CA SER A 237 8.04 13.76 2.86
C SER A 237 9.50 13.30 2.97
N LEU A 238 9.84 12.14 2.42
CA LEU A 238 11.22 11.63 2.43
C LEU A 238 12.19 12.56 1.69
N VAL A 239 11.78 13.12 0.54
CA VAL A 239 12.61 14.08 -0.21
C VAL A 239 12.59 15.50 0.38
N GLY A 240 11.88 15.71 1.49
CA GLY A 240 11.83 17.00 2.17
C GLY A 240 11.04 18.07 1.41
N GLN A 241 10.16 17.67 0.51
CA GLN A 241 9.24 18.60 -0.13
C GLN A 241 8.08 18.90 0.83
N ASP A 242 7.81 20.18 1.06
CA ASP A 242 6.56 20.58 1.68
C ASP A 242 5.43 20.11 0.74
N VAL A 243 4.72 19.07 1.15
CA VAL A 243 3.59 18.58 0.35
C VAL A 243 2.60 19.71 0.21
N LEU A 244 2.55 20.28 -0.96
CA LEU A 244 1.52 21.24 -1.33
C LEU A 244 0.19 20.44 -1.44
N VAL A 245 -0.37 20.09 -0.28
CA VAL A 245 -1.73 19.56 -0.20
C VAL A 245 -2.71 20.70 -0.44
N ASP A 246 -2.68 21.27 -1.63
CA ASP A 246 -3.84 21.94 -2.17
C ASP A 246 -4.59 20.99 -3.11
N THR A 247 -4.79 19.78 -2.66
CA THR A 247 -5.90 19.01 -3.16
C THR A 247 -7.15 19.65 -2.53
N LYS A 248 -7.66 20.68 -3.17
CA LYS A 248 -9.08 20.93 -3.17
C LYS A 248 -9.70 19.65 -3.72
N ALA A 249 -9.85 18.67 -2.83
CA ALA A 249 -10.67 17.52 -3.13
C ALA A 249 -11.97 18.12 -3.64
N LEU A 250 -12.26 17.94 -4.91
CA LEU A 250 -13.64 18.02 -5.35
C LEU A 250 -14.30 16.93 -4.51
N GLU A 251 -14.81 17.32 -3.34
CA GLU A 251 -15.80 16.56 -2.65
C GLU A 251 -16.95 16.45 -3.65
N ALA A 252 -16.86 15.44 -4.52
CA ALA A 252 -18.02 14.85 -5.10
C ALA A 252 -18.77 14.31 -3.88
N GLU A 253 -19.63 15.15 -3.31
CA GLU A 253 -20.57 14.66 -2.30
C GLU A 253 -21.20 13.42 -2.93
N PRO A 254 -20.96 12.22 -2.35
CA PRO A 254 -21.60 11.02 -2.87
C PRO A 254 -23.07 11.34 -2.85
N ILE A 255 -23.74 11.23 -4.01
CA ILE A 255 -25.19 11.39 -4.08
C ILE A 255 -25.77 10.24 -3.25
N THR A 256 -25.85 10.47 -1.95
CA THR A 256 -26.44 9.51 -1.01
C THR A 256 -27.94 9.59 -1.20
N VAL A 257 -28.45 8.73 -2.08
CA VAL A 257 -29.89 8.53 -2.20
C VAL A 257 -30.33 7.78 -0.94
N ALA A 258 -31.11 8.43 -0.07
CA ALA A 258 -31.67 7.78 1.10
C ALA A 258 -32.32 6.44 0.70
N GLY A 259 -32.04 5.37 1.46
CA GLY A 259 -32.49 4.01 1.11
C GLY A 259 -34.00 3.92 0.85
N SER A 260 -34.82 4.73 1.56
CA SER A 260 -36.26 4.88 1.30
C SER A 260 -36.56 5.48 -0.07
N THR A 261 -35.78 6.44 -0.54
CA THR A 261 -35.95 7.06 -1.87
C THR A 261 -35.50 6.10 -2.97
N ALA A 262 -34.42 5.38 -2.78
CA ALA A 262 -33.96 4.35 -3.71
C ALA A 262 -34.97 3.21 -3.83
N ALA A 263 -35.54 2.76 -2.71
CA ALA A 263 -36.62 1.74 -2.70
C ALA A 263 -37.88 2.23 -3.40
N ALA A 264 -38.31 3.48 -3.18
CA ALA A 264 -39.48 4.06 -3.82
C ALA A 264 -39.26 4.22 -5.33
N LEU A 265 -38.13 4.66 -5.78
CA LEU A 265 -37.74 4.74 -7.20
C LEU A 265 -37.72 3.33 -7.84
N GLY A 266 -37.10 2.36 -7.19
CA GLY A 266 -37.04 0.98 -7.65
C GLY A 266 -38.46 0.40 -7.82
N LEU A 267 -39.35 0.57 -6.83
CA LEU A 267 -40.72 0.10 -6.88
C LEU A 267 -41.51 0.78 -8.01
N THR A 268 -41.28 2.08 -8.21
CA THR A 268 -41.94 2.85 -9.27
C THR A 268 -41.55 2.36 -10.66
N PHE A 269 -40.25 2.22 -10.93
CA PHE A 269 -39.77 1.83 -12.25
C PHE A 269 -39.98 0.35 -12.55
N VAL A 270 -39.84 -0.53 -11.55
CA VAL A 270 -39.95 -1.99 -11.77
C VAL A 270 -41.42 -2.47 -11.80
N PHE A 271 -42.30 -1.87 -11.03
CA PHE A 271 -43.66 -2.36 -10.89
C PHE A 271 -44.71 -1.38 -11.39
N VAL A 272 -44.69 -0.12 -10.97
CA VAL A 272 -45.77 0.84 -11.29
C VAL A 272 -45.78 1.19 -12.77
N LEU A 273 -44.65 1.49 -13.35
CA LEU A 273 -44.54 1.92 -14.74
C LEU A 273 -44.88 0.80 -15.73
N PRO A 274 -44.39 -0.44 -15.58
CA PRO A 274 -44.81 -1.56 -16.42
C PRO A 274 -46.30 -1.90 -16.25
N ALA A 275 -46.86 -1.86 -15.04
CA ALA A 275 -48.28 -2.09 -14.81
C ALA A 275 -49.16 -1.03 -15.51
N ALA A 276 -48.77 0.23 -15.44
CA ALA A 276 -49.49 1.31 -16.14
C ALA A 276 -49.49 1.10 -17.67
N VAL A 277 -48.38 0.67 -18.25
CA VAL A 277 -48.30 0.36 -19.68
C VAL A 277 -49.17 -0.82 -20.05
N LEU A 278 -49.21 -1.88 -19.23
CA LEU A 278 -50.09 -3.05 -19.47
C LEU A 278 -51.59 -2.68 -19.38
N ILE A 279 -51.95 -1.86 -18.38
CA ILE A 279 -53.32 -1.38 -18.22
C ILE A 279 -53.75 -0.54 -19.44
N ALA A 280 -52.88 0.42 -19.85
CA ALA A 280 -53.13 1.24 -21.04
C ALA A 280 -53.31 0.37 -22.29
N GLY A 281 -52.43 -0.61 -22.49
CA GLY A 281 -52.54 -1.57 -23.58
C GLY A 281 -53.85 -2.37 -23.56
N ALA A 282 -54.26 -2.86 -22.38
CA ALA A 282 -55.52 -3.60 -22.22
C ALA A 282 -56.75 -2.71 -22.54
N VAL A 283 -56.76 -1.46 -22.06
CA VAL A 283 -57.81 -0.48 -22.35
C VAL A 283 -57.95 -0.23 -23.86
N VAL A 284 -56.81 -0.02 -24.54
CA VAL A 284 -56.82 0.19 -26.00
C VAL A 284 -57.37 -1.03 -26.74
N VAL A 285 -57.00 -2.24 -26.34
CA VAL A 285 -57.49 -3.47 -26.95
C VAL A 285 -59.01 -3.63 -26.71
N LEU A 286 -59.51 -3.37 -25.49
CA LEU A 286 -60.90 -3.45 -25.15
C LEU A 286 -61.76 -2.41 -25.92
N LEU A 287 -61.26 -1.20 -26.04
CA LEU A 287 -61.95 -0.15 -26.81
C LEU A 287 -61.99 -0.47 -28.32
N ARG A 288 -60.94 -1.08 -28.87
CA ARG A 288 -60.94 -1.56 -30.28
C ARG A 288 -61.88 -2.73 -30.54
N ARG A 289 -62.08 -3.62 -29.54
CA ARG A 289 -62.99 -4.75 -29.67
C ARG A 289 -64.46 -4.35 -29.57
N ARG A 290 -64.80 -3.17 -29.05
CA ARG A 290 -66.18 -2.65 -28.92
C ARG A 290 -66.64 -1.81 -30.12
N LYS A 291 -65.75 -1.56 -31.09
CA LYS A 291 -66.08 -1.02 -32.41
C LYS A 291 -66.14 -2.17 -33.43
#